data_fe7993cacec18b68bb6bb62b06958c82
#
_entry.id   fe7993cacec18b68bb6bb62b06958c82
#
_cell.length_a   1.000
_cell.length_b   1.000
_cell.length_c   1.000
_cell.angle_alpha   90.00
_cell.angle_beta   90.00
_cell.angle_gamma   90.00
#
_symmetry.space_group_name_H-M   'P 1'
#
loop_
_entity.id
_entity.type
_entity.pdbx_description
1 polymer ?
#
loop_
_entity_poly.entity_id
_entity_poly.type
_entity_poly.pdbx_seq_one_letter_code
_entity_poly.pdbx_strand_id
1 'polypeptide(L)'
;MTVLERLTLELSNKEYFTIEEYSQFLTENDLTPSAAYDKTTMQKPLLFTVVDILEVVANDVDIMRRVETEFTTTSEAYKYLTDRIQKIKDKIAGIPDAEEEYSPFSLMYTRR
;
A
#
# COMPACT_ATOMS: atom_id res chain seq x y z
N MET A 1 -15.43 -9.51 0.02
CA MET A 1 -14.58 -8.57 -0.73
C MET A 1 -13.25 -9.23 -1.02
N THR A 2 -12.79 -9.16 -2.25
CA THR A 2 -11.49 -9.74 -2.61
C THR A 2 -10.36 -8.79 -2.22
N VAL A 3 -9.13 -9.32 -2.22
CA VAL A 3 -7.94 -8.52 -1.93
C VAL A 3 -7.82 -7.36 -2.93
N LEU A 4 -8.08 -7.63 -4.21
CA LEU A 4 -8.03 -6.59 -5.24
C LEU A 4 -9.07 -5.50 -4.99
N GLU A 5 -10.29 -5.88 -4.62
CA GLU A 5 -11.34 -4.91 -4.30
C GLU A 5 -10.96 -4.06 -3.08
N ARG A 6 -10.37 -4.69 -2.09
CA ARG A 6 -9.94 -3.96 -0.89
C ARG A 6 -8.79 -3.00 -1.22
N LEU A 7 -7.89 -3.40 -2.12
CA LEU A 7 -6.82 -2.52 -2.57
C LEU A 7 -7.37 -1.27 -3.27
N THR A 8 -8.31 -1.46 -4.19
CA THR A 8 -8.89 -0.31 -4.89
C THR A 8 -9.64 0.61 -3.93
N LEU A 9 -10.30 0.04 -2.93
CA LEU A 9 -10.96 0.84 -1.92
C LEU A 9 -9.96 1.67 -1.12
N GLU A 10 -8.84 1.07 -0.74
CA GLU A 10 -7.80 1.78 0.02
C GLU A 10 -7.19 2.92 -0.81
N LEU A 11 -7.16 2.77 -2.12
CA LEU A 11 -6.68 3.81 -3.03
C LEU A 11 -7.79 4.81 -3.42
N SER A 12 -8.89 4.82 -2.70
CA SER A 12 -10.03 5.71 -2.91
C SER A 12 -10.64 5.56 -4.30
N ASN A 13 -10.59 4.35 -4.84
CA ASN A 13 -11.09 3.99 -6.17
C ASN A 13 -10.40 4.76 -7.31
N LYS A 14 -9.21 5.27 -7.07
CA LYS A 14 -8.42 5.90 -8.11
C LYS A 14 -7.84 4.85 -9.05
N GLU A 15 -7.80 5.16 -10.32
CA GLU A 15 -7.28 4.26 -11.33
C GLU A 15 -5.90 4.71 -11.79
N TYR A 16 -4.92 4.66 -10.90
CA TYR A 16 -3.56 5.01 -11.26
C TYR A 16 -2.97 4.00 -12.24
N PHE A 17 -3.36 2.74 -12.09
CA PHE A 17 -2.85 1.64 -12.90
C PHE A 17 -4.00 0.72 -13.32
N THR A 18 -3.71 -0.19 -14.25
CA THR A 18 -4.70 -1.17 -14.69
C THR A 18 -4.87 -2.25 -13.62
N ILE A 19 -5.92 -3.05 -13.77
CA ILE A 19 -6.19 -4.16 -12.85
C ILE A 19 -5.05 -5.16 -12.89
N GLU A 20 -4.48 -5.41 -14.05
CA GLU A 20 -3.35 -6.33 -14.19
C GLU A 20 -2.13 -5.81 -13.44
N GLU A 21 -1.90 -4.51 -13.50
CA GLU A 21 -0.78 -3.89 -12.79
C GLU A 21 -1.00 -3.93 -11.27
N TYR A 22 -2.20 -3.64 -10.82
CA TYR A 22 -2.52 -3.78 -9.40
C TYR A 22 -2.33 -5.22 -8.91
N SER A 23 -2.75 -6.18 -9.75
CA SER A 23 -2.59 -7.59 -9.42
C SER A 23 -1.11 -7.97 -9.27
N GLN A 24 -0.25 -7.39 -10.13
CA GLN A 24 1.18 -7.61 -10.04
C GLN A 24 1.75 -7.05 -8.73
N PHE A 25 1.36 -5.84 -8.34
CA PHE A 25 1.79 -5.26 -7.07
C PHE A 25 1.38 -6.15 -5.89
N LEU A 26 0.15 -6.68 -5.93
CA LEU A 26 -0.33 -7.58 -4.88
C LEU A 26 0.48 -8.85 -4.82
N THR A 27 0.77 -9.44 -5.98
CA THR A 27 1.55 -10.67 -6.06
C THR A 27 2.96 -10.47 -5.50
N GLU A 28 3.55 -9.31 -5.75
CA GLU A 28 4.87 -8.99 -5.23
C GLU A 28 4.91 -8.90 -3.71
N ASN A 29 3.75 -8.69 -3.10
CA ASN A 29 3.63 -8.67 -1.64
C ASN A 29 2.98 -9.95 -1.10
N ASP A 30 3.07 -11.03 -1.86
CA ASP A 30 2.58 -12.35 -1.46
C ASP A 30 1.06 -12.40 -1.24
N LEU A 31 0.32 -11.58 -1.95
CA LEU A 31 -1.13 -11.58 -1.89
C LEU A 31 -1.72 -12.11 -3.19
N THR A 32 -2.83 -12.83 -3.07
CA THR A 32 -3.57 -13.32 -4.23
C THR A 32 -4.74 -12.36 -4.50
N PRO A 33 -4.77 -11.70 -5.68
CA PRO A 33 -5.81 -10.70 -5.93
C PRO A 33 -7.24 -11.20 -5.81
N SER A 34 -7.48 -12.45 -6.19
CA SER A 34 -8.83 -13.02 -6.17
C SER A 34 -9.22 -13.63 -4.83
N ALA A 35 -8.30 -13.72 -3.88
CA ALA A 35 -8.58 -14.30 -2.57
C ALA A 35 -9.49 -13.38 -1.75
N ALA A 36 -10.22 -13.95 -0.82
CA ALA A 36 -11.02 -13.16 0.10
C ALA A 36 -10.09 -12.40 1.05
N TYR A 37 -10.40 -11.12 1.25
CA TYR A 37 -9.57 -10.29 2.13
C TYR A 37 -9.83 -10.64 3.59
N ASP A 38 -8.76 -10.85 4.34
CA ASP A 38 -8.79 -11.09 5.77
C ASP A 38 -7.89 -10.06 6.45
N LYS A 39 -8.48 -9.14 7.18
CA LYS A 39 -7.75 -8.06 7.84
C LYS A 39 -6.70 -8.58 8.81
N THR A 40 -7.00 -9.68 9.51
CA THR A 40 -6.10 -10.20 10.53
C THR A 40 -4.74 -10.62 9.98
N THR A 41 -4.71 -11.16 8.77
CA THR A 41 -3.47 -11.69 8.19
C THR A 41 -2.98 -10.90 6.99
N MET A 42 -3.84 -10.11 6.38
CA MET A 42 -3.54 -9.46 5.11
C MET A 42 -3.41 -7.95 5.17
N GLN A 43 -3.74 -7.31 6.31
CA GLN A 43 -3.71 -5.87 6.40
C GLN A 43 -2.32 -5.29 6.14
N LYS A 44 -1.31 -5.86 6.78
CA LYS A 44 0.04 -5.33 6.67
C LYS A 44 0.59 -5.45 5.24
N PRO A 45 0.55 -6.64 4.59
CA PRO A 45 1.00 -6.73 3.21
C PRO A 45 0.14 -5.90 2.24
N LEU A 46 -1.15 -5.73 2.51
CA LEU A 46 -1.98 -4.86 1.68
C LEU A 46 -1.50 -3.42 1.78
N LEU A 47 -1.19 -2.94 2.97
CA LEU A 47 -0.70 -1.58 3.16
C LEU A 47 0.67 -1.38 2.52
N PHE A 48 1.55 -2.38 2.56
CA PHE A 48 2.81 -2.32 1.82
C PHE A 48 2.56 -2.18 0.33
N THR A 49 1.55 -2.90 -0.20
CA THR A 49 1.18 -2.78 -1.61
C THR A 49 0.73 -1.36 -1.94
N VAL A 50 -0.07 -0.75 -1.06
CA VAL A 50 -0.51 0.63 -1.25
C VAL A 50 0.68 1.58 -1.28
N VAL A 51 1.63 1.40 -0.36
CA VAL A 51 2.84 2.23 -0.34
C VAL A 51 3.63 2.07 -1.64
N ASP A 52 3.82 0.84 -2.11
CA ASP A 52 4.53 0.60 -3.36
C ASP A 52 3.88 1.34 -4.52
N ILE A 53 2.55 1.25 -4.62
CA ILE A 53 1.80 1.91 -5.68
C ILE A 53 1.94 3.44 -5.59
N LEU A 54 1.77 3.99 -4.40
CA LEU A 54 1.82 5.44 -4.22
C LEU A 54 3.23 5.98 -4.47
N GLU A 55 4.26 5.22 -4.14
CA GLU A 55 5.63 5.63 -4.42
C GLU A 55 5.89 5.67 -5.93
N VAL A 56 5.38 4.69 -6.66
CA VAL A 56 5.52 4.71 -8.12
C VAL A 56 4.76 5.90 -8.71
N VAL A 57 3.55 6.17 -8.22
CA VAL A 57 2.76 7.32 -8.66
C VAL A 57 3.53 8.62 -8.42
N ALA A 58 4.10 8.78 -7.24
CA ALA A 58 4.82 10.00 -6.87
C ALA A 58 6.08 10.21 -7.72
N ASN A 59 6.65 9.12 -8.24
CA ASN A 59 7.89 9.20 -9.02
C ASN A 59 7.65 9.26 -10.53
N ASP A 60 6.40 9.13 -10.97
CA ASP A 60 6.07 9.12 -12.40
C ASP A 60 5.45 10.46 -12.80
N VAL A 61 6.14 11.18 -13.69
CA VAL A 61 5.71 12.51 -14.12
C VAL A 61 4.35 12.50 -14.79
N ASP A 62 4.09 11.50 -15.64
CA ASP A 62 2.84 11.44 -16.36
C ASP A 62 1.66 11.15 -15.47
N ILE A 63 1.84 10.25 -14.50
CA ILE A 63 0.80 9.94 -13.53
C ILE A 63 0.57 11.14 -12.63
N MET A 64 1.63 11.83 -12.22
CA MET A 64 1.51 13.02 -11.38
C MET A 64 0.72 14.12 -12.08
N ARG A 65 0.83 14.26 -13.38
CA ARG A 65 0.01 15.23 -14.12
C ARG A 65 -1.47 14.93 -14.00
N ARG A 66 -1.85 13.65 -13.97
CA ARG A 66 -3.25 13.28 -13.80
C ARG A 66 -3.72 13.54 -12.36
N VAL A 67 -2.87 13.29 -11.39
CA VAL A 67 -3.19 13.57 -9.99
C VAL A 67 -3.32 15.08 -9.77
N GLU A 68 -2.47 15.85 -10.43
CA GLU A 68 -2.44 17.30 -10.31
C GLU A 68 -3.78 17.96 -10.69
N THR A 69 -4.58 17.31 -11.53
CA THR A 69 -5.89 17.88 -11.89
C THR A 69 -6.81 18.03 -10.68
N GLU A 70 -6.53 17.31 -9.60
CA GLU A 70 -7.31 17.39 -8.36
C GLU A 70 -6.75 18.41 -7.38
N PHE A 71 -5.61 19.02 -7.69
CA PHE A 71 -4.92 19.96 -6.81
C PHE A 71 -4.53 21.21 -7.58
N THR A 72 -4.25 22.28 -6.86
CA THR A 72 -3.88 23.55 -7.47
C THR A 72 -2.51 23.48 -8.14
N THR A 73 -1.57 22.73 -7.55
CA THR A 73 -0.21 22.66 -8.05
C THR A 73 0.33 21.25 -7.95
N THR A 74 1.39 20.96 -8.73
CA THR A 74 2.11 19.70 -8.65
C THR A 74 2.71 19.50 -7.26
N SER A 75 3.18 20.60 -6.64
CA SER A 75 3.71 20.55 -5.28
C SER A 75 2.68 20.07 -4.27
N GLU A 76 1.45 20.55 -4.38
CA GLU A 76 0.39 20.13 -3.47
C GLU A 76 0.05 18.67 -3.67
N ALA A 77 0.00 18.21 -4.92
CA ALA A 77 -0.27 16.81 -5.22
C ALA A 77 0.83 15.92 -4.66
N TYR A 78 2.07 16.31 -4.87
CA TYR A 78 3.22 15.54 -4.36
C TYR A 78 3.21 15.49 -2.84
N LYS A 79 2.95 16.61 -2.20
CA LYS A 79 2.89 16.67 -0.74
C LYS A 79 1.78 15.76 -0.21
N TYR A 80 0.61 15.78 -0.86
CA TYR A 80 -0.49 14.91 -0.46
C TYR A 80 -0.05 13.44 -0.51
N LEU A 81 0.60 13.04 -1.59
CA LEU A 81 1.04 11.65 -1.74
C LEU A 81 2.11 11.27 -0.72
N THR A 82 3.10 12.13 -0.51
CA THR A 82 4.16 11.83 0.44
C THR A 82 3.65 11.78 1.87
N ASP A 83 2.73 12.68 2.23
CA ASP A 83 2.12 12.67 3.55
C ASP A 83 1.29 11.39 3.76
N ARG A 84 0.56 10.98 2.73
CA ARG A 84 -0.23 9.75 2.80
C ARG A 84 0.66 8.53 2.93
N ILE A 85 1.74 8.47 2.17
CA ILE A 85 2.72 7.39 2.25
C ILE A 85 3.28 7.30 3.68
N GLN A 86 3.66 8.44 4.25
CA GLN A 86 4.21 8.46 5.59
C GLN A 86 3.19 7.98 6.64
N LYS A 87 1.95 8.42 6.51
CA LYS A 87 0.89 7.97 7.43
C LYS A 87 0.67 6.47 7.34
N ILE A 88 0.72 5.92 6.13
CA ILE A 88 0.55 4.48 5.95
C ILE A 88 1.74 3.73 6.54
N LYS A 89 2.96 4.23 6.33
CA LYS A 89 4.15 3.62 6.93
C LYS A 89 4.09 3.63 8.45
N ASP A 90 3.60 4.72 9.03
CA ASP A 90 3.43 4.81 10.48
C ASP A 90 2.40 3.80 10.97
N LYS A 91 1.32 3.62 10.21
CA LYS A 91 0.30 2.63 10.54
C LYS A 91 0.86 1.21 10.46
N ILE A 92 1.65 0.93 9.42
CA ILE A 92 2.30 -0.38 9.28
C ILE A 92 3.19 -0.67 10.48
N ALA A 93 3.94 0.32 10.92
CA ALA A 93 4.84 0.14 12.06
C ALA A 93 4.09 -0.23 13.35
N GLY A 94 2.81 0.16 13.43
CA GLY A 94 1.99 -0.18 14.59
C GLY A 94 1.29 -1.52 14.49
N ILE A 95 1.41 -2.24 13.36
CA ILE A 95 0.77 -3.54 13.17
C ILE A 95 1.80 -4.63 13.48
N PRO A 96 1.55 -5.51 14.47
CA PRO A 96 2.48 -6.59 14.76
C PRO A 96 2.44 -7.65 13.67
N ASP A 97 3.57 -8.27 13.42
CA ASP A 97 3.62 -9.43 12.55
C ASP A 97 3.05 -10.63 13.28
N ALA A 98 2.36 -11.51 12.54
CA ALA A 98 1.82 -12.71 13.12
C ALA A 98 2.93 -13.59 13.69
N GLU A 99 4.09 -13.58 13.06
CA GLU A 99 5.23 -14.36 13.53
C GLU A 99 5.77 -13.87 14.85
N GLU A 100 5.72 -12.56 15.09
CA GLU A 100 6.17 -11.99 16.33
C GLU A 100 5.32 -12.42 17.51
N GLU A 101 4.04 -12.69 17.27
CA GLU A 101 3.14 -13.14 18.30
C GLU A 101 3.48 -14.54 18.77
N TYR A 102 4.08 -15.36 17.92
CA TYR A 102 4.40 -16.74 18.24
C TYR A 102 5.84 -16.95 18.63
N SER A 103 6.69 -15.95 18.42
CA SER A 103 8.11 -16.11 18.60
C SER A 103 8.70 -14.96 19.40
N PRO A 104 8.48 -14.93 20.69
CA PRO A 104 9.01 -13.84 21.50
C PRO A 104 10.53 -13.75 21.45
N PHE A 105 11.19 -14.85 21.12
CA PHE A 105 12.64 -14.80 21.02
C PHE A 105 13.14 -14.08 19.79
N SER A 106 12.32 -13.97 18.77
CA SER A 106 12.71 -13.25 17.57
C SER A 106 12.87 -11.76 17.84
N LEU A 107 12.31 -11.31 18.95
CA LEU A 107 12.44 -9.93 19.33
C LEU A 107 13.83 -9.57 19.75
N MET A 108 14.56 -10.58 20.08
CA MET A 108 15.87 -10.36 20.61
C MET A 108 16.90 -10.29 19.60
N TYR A 109 16.65 -10.84 18.59
CA TYR A 109 17.60 -10.93 17.67
C TYR A 109 17.14 -10.86 16.40
N THR A 110 16.91 -11.02 16.32
CA THR A 110 16.66 -10.91 15.58
C THR A 110 16.28 -10.27 14.67
N ARG A 111 16.35 -10.21 14.29
CA ARG A 111 15.97 -9.85 13.61
C ARG A 111 16.03 -8.91 13.22
N ARG A 112 16.39 -9.09 13.41
CA ARG A 112 16.41 -8.63 13.34
C ARG A 112 16.81 -8.11 13.10
#